data_a985bcc4d23cfb8cabf71184f3d7013a
#
_entry.id   a985bcc4d23cfb8cabf71184f3d7013a
#
_cell.length_a   1.000
_cell.length_b   1.000
_cell.length_c   1.000
_cell.angle_alpha   90.00
_cell.angle_beta   90.00
_cell.angle_gamma   90.00
#
_symmetry.space_group_name_H-M   'P 1'
#
loop_
_entity.id
_entity.type
_entity.pdbx_description
1 polymer ?
#
loop_
_entity_poly.entity_id
_entity_poly.type
_entity_poly.pdbx_seq_one_letter_code
_entity_poly.pdbx_strand_id
1 'polypeptide(L)'
;LKLHADEIVPLGGAGLAAELSAVSADHLLHASDADIRAMADKGTVATLLPLTAFALKEPYARGREMIDAGCAVALATDLNPGSCFSGSIPLTFALACIYMKMSIEEAITALTLNGAAALNRADSIGSIEVGKKGDFVVLNTDNYHFLPYYVGMNCVHTTVKEGVLYPVL
;
A
#
# COMPACT_ATOMS: atom_id res chain seq x y z
N LEU A 1 -4.09 -14.87 8.16
CA LEU A 1 -2.75 -15.10 7.59
C LEU A 1 -2.32 -13.88 6.77
N LYS A 2 -1.00 -13.64 6.71
CA LYS A 2 -0.30 -12.72 5.80
C LYS A 2 0.96 -13.42 5.35
N LEU A 3 1.35 -13.26 4.08
CA LEU A 3 2.53 -13.92 3.51
C LEU A 3 3.40 -12.89 2.80
N HIS A 4 4.74 -12.96 2.97
CA HIS A 4 5.69 -12.42 2.02
C HIS A 4 5.73 -13.37 0.81
N ALA A 5 5.47 -12.87 -0.38
CA ALA A 5 5.22 -13.71 -1.55
C ALA A 5 5.90 -13.14 -2.79
N ASP A 6 6.58 -14.02 -3.53
CA ASP A 6 7.15 -13.73 -4.84
C ASP A 6 7.99 -12.43 -4.88
N GLU A 7 8.77 -12.18 -3.81
CA GLU A 7 9.60 -10.99 -3.64
C GLU A 7 10.86 -11.07 -4.51
N ILE A 8 11.64 -12.14 -4.36
CA ILE A 8 12.96 -12.28 -5.02
C ILE A 8 12.87 -13.17 -6.25
N VAL A 9 12.04 -14.22 -6.18
CA VAL A 9 11.84 -15.20 -7.26
C VAL A 9 10.38 -15.63 -7.30
N PRO A 10 9.87 -16.07 -8.46
CA PRO A 10 8.50 -16.54 -8.62
C PRO A 10 8.36 -17.95 -8.02
N LEU A 11 7.85 -18.06 -6.80
CA LEU A 11 7.63 -19.33 -6.09
C LEU A 11 6.14 -19.72 -6.01
N GLY A 12 5.23 -18.91 -6.54
CA GLY A 12 3.79 -19.14 -6.44
C GLY A 12 3.22 -18.80 -5.05
N GLY A 13 3.92 -17.96 -4.28
CA GLY A 13 3.49 -17.52 -2.95
C GLY A 13 2.18 -16.74 -2.99
N ALA A 14 1.93 -15.97 -4.05
CA ALA A 14 0.68 -15.24 -4.28
C ALA A 14 -0.50 -16.20 -4.46
N GLY A 15 -0.32 -17.27 -5.26
CA GLY A 15 -1.33 -18.33 -5.43
C GLY A 15 -1.61 -19.07 -4.13
N LEU A 16 -0.58 -19.41 -3.36
CA LEU A 16 -0.72 -20.03 -2.05
C LEU A 16 -1.50 -19.13 -1.07
N ALA A 17 -1.22 -17.81 -1.07
CA ALA A 17 -1.96 -16.86 -0.25
C ALA A 17 -3.45 -16.84 -0.59
N ALA A 18 -3.81 -16.90 -1.87
CA ALA A 18 -5.18 -17.00 -2.34
C ALA A 18 -5.84 -18.34 -1.92
N GLU A 19 -5.14 -19.45 -2.09
CA GLU A 19 -5.63 -20.79 -1.70
C GLU A 19 -5.94 -20.85 -0.20
N LEU A 20 -5.06 -20.29 0.63
CA LEU A 20 -5.22 -20.22 2.08
C LEU A 20 -6.20 -19.13 2.55
N SER A 21 -6.81 -18.37 1.64
CA SER A 21 -7.65 -17.20 1.96
C SER A 21 -6.95 -16.25 2.94
N ALA A 22 -5.68 -15.97 2.68
CA ALA A 22 -4.90 -15.02 3.46
C ALA A 22 -5.51 -13.61 3.34
N VAL A 23 -5.43 -12.83 4.40
CA VAL A 23 -5.91 -11.43 4.40
C VAL A 23 -5.12 -10.61 3.40
N SER A 24 -3.80 -10.79 3.34
CA SER A 24 -2.94 -10.14 2.35
C SER A 24 -1.74 -11.01 1.97
N ALA A 25 -1.19 -10.71 0.79
CA ALA A 25 0.14 -11.14 0.36
C ALA A 25 0.98 -9.90 0.07
N ASP A 26 2.22 -9.90 0.52
CA ASP A 26 3.10 -8.73 0.52
C ASP A 26 4.20 -8.90 -0.54
N HIS A 27 4.74 -7.80 -1.11
CA HIS A 27 5.75 -7.66 -2.18
C HIS A 27 5.22 -7.95 -3.59
N LEU A 28 5.05 -9.19 -4.00
CA LEU A 28 4.42 -9.64 -5.25
C LEU A 28 5.14 -9.20 -6.54
N LEU A 29 6.47 -8.95 -6.48
CA LEU A 29 7.25 -8.47 -7.62
C LEU A 29 7.17 -9.44 -8.81
N HIS A 30 7.16 -10.73 -8.49
CA HIS A 30 7.20 -11.82 -9.49
C HIS A 30 5.90 -12.65 -9.52
N ALA A 31 4.80 -12.17 -8.96
CA ALA A 31 3.51 -12.87 -8.99
C ALA A 31 3.05 -13.12 -10.43
N SER A 32 2.59 -14.33 -10.72
CA SER A 32 2.08 -14.68 -12.06
C SER A 32 0.69 -14.10 -12.32
N ASP A 33 0.28 -14.01 -13.60
CA ASP A 33 -1.07 -13.55 -13.96
C ASP A 33 -2.16 -14.46 -13.40
N ALA A 34 -1.87 -15.76 -13.30
CA ALA A 34 -2.80 -16.72 -12.72
C ALA A 34 -2.98 -16.48 -11.22
N ASP A 35 -1.88 -16.21 -10.50
CA ASP A 35 -1.90 -15.94 -9.08
C ASP A 35 -2.56 -14.60 -8.76
N ILE A 36 -2.32 -13.57 -9.58
CA ILE A 36 -3.00 -12.27 -9.46
C ILE A 36 -4.51 -12.44 -9.58
N ARG A 37 -4.99 -13.19 -10.58
CA ARG A 37 -6.42 -13.49 -10.72
C ARG A 37 -6.96 -14.28 -9.54
N ALA A 38 -6.23 -15.28 -9.06
CA ALA A 38 -6.63 -16.06 -7.89
C ALA A 38 -6.76 -15.19 -6.63
N MET A 39 -5.84 -14.24 -6.41
CA MET A 39 -5.93 -13.28 -5.32
C MET A 39 -7.16 -12.37 -5.45
N ALA A 40 -7.45 -11.86 -6.66
CA ALA A 40 -8.64 -11.05 -6.92
C ALA A 40 -9.92 -11.82 -6.61
N ASP A 41 -10.05 -13.07 -7.11
CA ASP A 41 -11.20 -13.94 -6.89
C ASP A 41 -11.43 -14.26 -5.41
N LYS A 42 -10.37 -14.35 -4.62
CA LYS A 42 -10.42 -14.67 -3.19
C LYS A 42 -10.50 -13.44 -2.28
N GLY A 43 -10.34 -12.24 -2.83
CA GLY A 43 -10.31 -11.02 -2.05
C GLY A 43 -9.05 -10.87 -1.18
N THR A 44 -7.95 -11.57 -1.52
CA THR A 44 -6.66 -11.39 -0.86
C THR A 44 -6.06 -10.05 -1.26
N VAL A 45 -5.78 -9.18 -0.28
CA VAL A 45 -5.22 -7.85 -0.54
C VAL A 45 -3.78 -7.97 -1.02
N ALA A 46 -3.45 -7.32 -2.13
CA ALA A 46 -2.08 -7.20 -2.63
C ALA A 46 -1.38 -6.02 -1.94
N THR A 47 -0.49 -6.29 -1.00
CA THR A 47 0.27 -5.24 -0.29
C THR A 47 1.60 -5.01 -1.00
N LEU A 48 1.73 -3.88 -1.68
CA LEU A 48 2.90 -3.55 -2.50
C LEU A 48 3.85 -2.63 -1.73
N LEU A 49 5.15 -2.90 -1.86
CA LEU A 49 6.21 -2.33 -1.04
C LEU A 49 7.27 -1.64 -1.93
N PRO A 50 6.90 -0.54 -2.63
CA PRO A 50 7.77 0.06 -3.64
C PRO A 50 9.09 0.61 -3.09
N LEU A 51 9.18 0.98 -1.80
CA LEU A 51 10.44 1.43 -1.21
C LEU A 51 11.47 0.31 -1.10
N THR A 52 11.05 -0.91 -0.79
CA THR A 52 11.94 -2.08 -0.74
C THR A 52 12.45 -2.40 -2.14
N ALA A 53 11.56 -2.46 -3.14
CA ALA A 53 11.96 -2.65 -4.53
C ALA A 53 12.97 -1.57 -5.00
N PHE A 54 12.73 -0.30 -4.64
CA PHE A 54 13.63 0.82 -4.92
C PHE A 54 15.00 0.64 -4.27
N ALA A 55 15.02 0.31 -2.96
CA ALA A 55 16.25 0.18 -2.19
C ALA A 55 17.13 -0.99 -2.68
N LEU A 56 16.52 -2.09 -3.07
CA LEU A 56 17.17 -3.29 -3.59
C LEU A 56 17.45 -3.25 -5.10
N LYS A 57 16.97 -2.23 -5.83
CA LYS A 57 17.01 -2.13 -7.30
C LYS A 57 16.30 -3.29 -8.00
N GLU A 58 15.26 -3.81 -7.37
CA GLU A 58 14.40 -4.85 -7.94
C GLU A 58 13.31 -4.22 -8.83
N PRO A 59 12.70 -5.01 -9.73
CA PRO A 59 11.53 -4.55 -10.48
C PRO A 59 10.39 -4.18 -9.54
N TYR A 60 9.55 -3.22 -9.95
CA TYR A 60 8.34 -2.91 -9.17
C TYR A 60 7.26 -3.95 -9.43
N ALA A 61 6.47 -4.26 -8.40
CA ALA A 61 5.28 -5.06 -8.55
C ALA A 61 4.29 -4.43 -9.54
N ARG A 62 3.54 -5.26 -10.24
CA ARG A 62 2.61 -4.87 -11.32
C ARG A 62 1.30 -4.28 -10.78
N GLY A 63 1.41 -3.12 -10.08
CA GLY A 63 0.28 -2.50 -9.40
C GLY A 63 -0.91 -2.22 -10.30
N ARG A 64 -0.67 -1.70 -11.53
CA ARG A 64 -1.73 -1.43 -12.50
C ARG A 64 -2.47 -2.70 -12.89
N GLU A 65 -1.74 -3.76 -13.27
CA GLU A 65 -2.34 -5.02 -13.69
C GLU A 65 -3.10 -5.71 -12.56
N MET A 66 -2.65 -5.58 -11.32
CA MET A 66 -3.35 -6.11 -10.15
C MET A 66 -4.68 -5.39 -9.93
N ILE A 67 -4.70 -4.06 -10.04
CA ILE A 67 -5.94 -3.27 -9.94
C ILE A 67 -6.89 -3.64 -11.07
N ASP A 68 -6.40 -3.70 -12.31
CA ASP A 68 -7.21 -4.05 -13.48
C ASP A 68 -7.78 -5.48 -13.41
N ALA A 69 -7.08 -6.38 -12.72
CA ALA A 69 -7.56 -7.73 -12.42
C ALA A 69 -8.59 -7.79 -11.28
N GLY A 70 -8.82 -6.68 -10.56
CA GLY A 70 -9.78 -6.58 -9.46
C GLY A 70 -9.20 -6.80 -8.08
N CYS A 71 -7.86 -6.86 -7.92
CA CYS A 71 -7.25 -6.92 -6.59
C CYS A 71 -7.45 -5.59 -5.84
N ALA A 72 -7.79 -5.67 -4.56
CA ALA A 72 -7.57 -4.57 -3.64
C ALA A 72 -6.06 -4.43 -3.42
N VAL A 73 -5.49 -3.29 -3.82
CA VAL A 73 -4.06 -3.00 -3.64
C VAL A 73 -3.87 -2.12 -2.42
N ALA A 74 -3.00 -2.52 -1.50
CA ALA A 74 -2.50 -1.72 -0.38
C ALA A 74 -1.04 -1.32 -0.62
N LEU A 75 -0.61 -0.24 0.02
CA LEU A 75 0.77 0.25 0.00
C LEU A 75 1.32 0.35 1.41
N ALA A 76 2.60 0.02 1.59
CA ALA A 76 3.32 0.21 2.84
C ALA A 76 4.81 0.50 2.57
N THR A 77 5.53 0.93 3.60
CA THR A 77 6.95 1.30 3.49
C THR A 77 7.89 0.11 3.60
N ASP A 78 7.46 -0.95 4.29
CA ASP A 78 8.33 -2.07 4.67
C ASP A 78 9.58 -1.60 5.44
N LEU A 79 9.42 -0.63 6.34
CA LEU A 79 10.54 -0.15 7.16
C LEU A 79 11.15 -1.29 7.96
N ASN A 80 12.36 -1.67 7.61
CA ASN A 80 13.13 -2.69 8.31
C ASN A 80 14.64 -2.43 8.17
N PRO A 81 15.49 -2.93 9.09
CA PRO A 81 16.93 -2.68 9.04
C PRO A 81 17.67 -3.48 7.96
N GLY A 82 17.04 -4.48 7.33
CA GLY A 82 17.68 -5.38 6.37
C GLY A 82 17.67 -4.84 4.94
N SER A 83 16.51 -4.44 4.43
CA SER A 83 16.30 -4.13 3.02
C SER A 83 15.79 -2.71 2.75
N CYS A 84 15.09 -2.10 3.71
CA CYS A 84 14.49 -0.77 3.50
C CYS A 84 14.44 0.06 4.79
N PHE A 85 15.47 0.85 5.08
CA PHE A 85 15.52 1.70 6.27
C PHE A 85 14.91 3.08 5.98
N SER A 86 13.67 3.08 5.47
CA SER A 86 12.90 4.30 5.19
C SER A 86 11.43 4.14 5.53
N GLY A 87 10.91 5.06 6.33
CA GLY A 87 9.48 5.18 6.66
C GLY A 87 8.75 6.22 5.82
N SER A 88 9.30 6.62 4.66
CA SER A 88 8.75 7.73 3.86
C SER A 88 7.47 7.31 3.12
N ILE A 89 6.31 7.60 3.68
CA ILE A 89 5.03 7.48 2.99
C ILE A 89 4.95 8.38 1.74
N PRO A 90 5.43 9.65 1.74
CA PRO A 90 5.42 10.46 0.52
C PRO A 90 6.21 9.83 -0.63
N LEU A 91 7.38 9.22 -0.34
CA LEU A 91 8.14 8.54 -1.38
C LEU A 91 7.46 7.25 -1.85
N THR A 92 6.90 6.45 -0.94
CA THR A 92 6.06 5.27 -1.28
C THR A 92 4.95 5.65 -2.25
N PHE A 93 4.23 6.74 -1.96
CA PHE A 93 3.16 7.28 -2.77
C PHE A 93 3.65 7.67 -4.18
N ALA A 94 4.74 8.43 -4.25
CA ALA A 94 5.29 8.88 -5.53
C ALA A 94 5.75 7.69 -6.40
N LEU A 95 6.43 6.71 -5.82
CA LEU A 95 6.87 5.51 -6.53
C LEU A 95 5.69 4.70 -7.07
N ALA A 96 4.62 4.56 -6.29
CA ALA A 96 3.41 3.87 -6.73
C ALA A 96 2.76 4.57 -7.95
N CYS A 97 2.65 5.88 -7.93
CA CYS A 97 2.10 6.64 -9.06
C CYS A 97 3.03 6.59 -10.30
N ILE A 98 4.34 6.81 -10.12
CA ILE A 98 5.30 6.98 -11.22
C ILE A 98 5.65 5.63 -11.87
N TYR A 99 5.99 4.63 -11.07
CA TYR A 99 6.51 3.35 -11.57
C TYR A 99 5.47 2.25 -11.65
N MET A 100 4.50 2.22 -10.72
CA MET A 100 3.47 1.18 -10.70
C MET A 100 2.19 1.60 -11.41
N LYS A 101 2.17 2.82 -12.00
CA LYS A 101 1.08 3.39 -12.82
C LYS A 101 -0.27 3.44 -12.10
N MET A 102 -0.23 3.64 -10.78
CA MET A 102 -1.43 3.86 -10.01
C MET A 102 -1.91 5.31 -10.18
N SER A 103 -3.22 5.54 -10.24
CA SER A 103 -3.74 6.90 -10.12
C SER A 103 -3.50 7.45 -8.71
N ILE A 104 -3.64 8.75 -8.55
CA ILE A 104 -3.48 9.41 -7.25
C ILE A 104 -4.53 8.91 -6.26
N GLU A 105 -5.77 8.75 -6.71
CA GLU A 105 -6.90 8.26 -5.93
C GLU A 105 -6.71 6.79 -5.52
N GLU A 106 -6.22 5.96 -6.42
CA GLU A 106 -5.88 4.56 -6.14
C GLU A 106 -4.78 4.47 -5.10
N ALA A 107 -3.73 5.31 -5.19
CA ALA A 107 -2.64 5.33 -4.22
C ALA A 107 -3.10 5.85 -2.84
N ILE A 108 -3.99 6.85 -2.78
CA ILE A 108 -4.62 7.29 -1.53
C ILE A 108 -5.43 6.16 -0.91
N THR A 109 -6.27 5.50 -1.69
CA THR A 109 -7.09 4.37 -1.22
C THR A 109 -6.20 3.22 -0.74
N ALA A 110 -5.11 2.95 -1.44
CA ALA A 110 -4.14 1.90 -1.09
C ALA A 110 -3.42 2.18 0.25
N LEU A 111 -3.12 3.45 0.56
CA LEU A 111 -2.49 3.86 1.82
C LEU A 111 -3.48 3.99 2.99
N THR A 112 -4.77 4.01 2.72
CA THR A 112 -5.81 4.24 3.73
C THR A 112 -6.75 3.05 3.89
N LEU A 113 -7.83 2.99 3.13
CA LEU A 113 -8.87 1.96 3.26
C LEU A 113 -8.33 0.55 2.98
N ASN A 114 -7.59 0.37 1.88
CA ASN A 114 -7.03 -0.94 1.55
C ASN A 114 -5.89 -1.33 2.49
N GLY A 115 -5.10 -0.36 2.98
CA GLY A 115 -4.13 -0.58 4.05
C GLY A 115 -4.78 -1.10 5.33
N ALA A 116 -5.94 -0.54 5.71
CA ALA A 116 -6.73 -1.02 6.83
C ALA A 116 -7.30 -2.43 6.56
N ALA A 117 -7.76 -2.71 5.33
CA ALA A 117 -8.25 -4.02 4.92
C ALA A 117 -7.14 -5.08 5.00
N ALA A 118 -5.91 -4.76 4.54
CA ALA A 118 -4.75 -5.64 4.65
C ALA A 118 -4.40 -6.02 6.11
N LEU A 119 -4.85 -5.22 7.08
CA LEU A 119 -4.73 -5.47 8.52
C LEU A 119 -5.99 -6.08 9.14
N ASN A 120 -7.01 -6.39 8.34
CA ASN A 120 -8.35 -6.80 8.80
C ASN A 120 -8.97 -5.78 9.79
N ARG A 121 -8.83 -4.50 9.50
CA ARG A 121 -9.29 -3.38 10.37
C ARG A 121 -10.13 -2.33 9.65
N ALA A 122 -10.56 -2.59 8.41
CA ALA A 122 -11.34 -1.63 7.62
C ALA A 122 -12.66 -1.20 8.30
N ASP A 123 -13.19 -2.00 9.20
CA ASP A 123 -14.38 -1.66 9.99
C ASP A 123 -14.15 -0.54 11.00
N SER A 124 -12.89 -0.32 11.42
CA SER A 124 -12.55 0.62 12.51
C SER A 124 -11.67 1.78 12.11
N ILE A 125 -10.93 1.66 10.99
CA ILE A 125 -9.99 2.69 10.49
C ILE A 125 -9.96 2.69 8.96
N GLY A 126 -9.20 3.61 8.35
CA GLY A 126 -8.92 3.65 6.92
C GLY A 126 -9.83 4.57 6.11
N SER A 127 -10.94 5.03 6.69
CA SER A 127 -11.83 6.03 6.08
C SER A 127 -12.45 6.93 7.14
N ILE A 128 -12.90 8.11 6.72
CA ILE A 128 -13.58 9.08 7.59
C ILE A 128 -15.07 8.79 7.54
N GLU A 129 -15.54 7.96 8.45
CA GLU A 129 -16.93 7.52 8.54
C GLU A 129 -17.42 7.53 9.99
N VAL A 130 -18.74 7.71 10.18
CA VAL A 130 -19.37 7.62 11.50
C VAL A 130 -19.15 6.23 12.10
N GLY A 131 -18.66 6.17 13.32
CA GLY A 131 -18.36 4.92 14.04
C GLY A 131 -16.93 4.43 13.90
N LYS A 132 -16.13 4.96 12.97
CA LYS A 132 -14.69 4.68 12.89
C LYS A 132 -13.88 5.65 13.77
N LYS A 133 -12.63 5.26 14.04
CA LYS A 133 -11.69 6.10 14.79
C LYS A 133 -11.40 7.39 14.02
N GLY A 134 -11.29 8.49 14.72
CA GLY A 134 -10.91 9.79 14.18
C GLY A 134 -9.40 9.85 13.89
N ASP A 135 -8.96 9.06 12.92
CA ASP A 135 -7.57 8.96 12.46
C ASP A 135 -7.46 9.60 11.07
N PHE A 136 -6.80 10.75 10.96
CA PHE A 136 -6.58 11.42 9.67
C PHE A 136 -5.37 12.34 9.71
N VAL A 137 -4.92 12.76 8.55
CA VAL A 137 -3.90 13.79 8.37
C VAL A 137 -4.47 15.02 7.70
N VAL A 138 -4.01 16.19 8.12
CA VAL A 138 -4.27 17.46 7.45
C VAL A 138 -3.01 17.81 6.65
N LEU A 139 -3.18 18.10 5.36
CA LEU A 139 -2.09 18.45 4.49
C LEU A 139 -1.92 19.99 4.43
N ASN A 140 -0.70 20.45 4.18
CA ASN A 140 -0.37 21.85 3.95
C ASN A 140 -0.45 22.24 2.46
N THR A 141 -1.34 21.59 1.72
CA THR A 141 -1.61 21.83 0.31
C THR A 141 -3.10 21.80 0.04
N ASP A 142 -3.57 22.64 -0.85
CA ASP A 142 -5.00 22.76 -1.20
C ASP A 142 -5.45 21.64 -2.16
N ASN A 143 -4.50 20.89 -2.73
CA ASN A 143 -4.79 19.92 -3.75
C ASN A 143 -3.93 18.67 -3.56
N TYR A 144 -4.59 17.53 -3.35
CA TYR A 144 -3.92 16.23 -3.17
C TYR A 144 -3.13 15.77 -4.40
N HIS A 145 -3.39 16.33 -5.59
CA HIS A 145 -2.60 16.06 -6.80
C HIS A 145 -1.13 16.49 -6.67
N PHE A 146 -0.79 17.35 -5.73
CA PHE A 146 0.61 17.70 -5.45
C PHE A 146 1.38 16.58 -4.74
N LEU A 147 0.73 15.61 -4.10
CA LEU A 147 1.40 14.56 -3.35
C LEU A 147 2.46 13.79 -4.16
N PRO A 148 2.18 13.28 -5.37
CA PRO A 148 3.21 12.63 -6.18
C PRO A 148 4.17 13.62 -6.85
N TYR A 149 3.76 14.88 -7.02
CA TYR A 149 4.59 15.93 -7.62
C TYR A 149 5.70 16.38 -6.64
N TYR A 150 5.40 16.48 -5.36
CA TYR A 150 6.37 16.76 -4.30
C TYR A 150 7.05 15.46 -3.84
N VAL A 151 7.79 14.84 -4.75
CA VAL A 151 8.40 13.52 -4.54
C VAL A 151 9.19 13.45 -3.23
N GLY A 152 8.72 12.61 -2.30
CA GLY A 152 9.38 12.38 -1.02
C GLY A 152 9.28 13.51 0.01
N MET A 153 8.66 14.63 -0.33
CA MET A 153 8.47 15.74 0.62
C MET A 153 7.31 15.46 1.56
N ASN A 154 7.49 15.81 2.83
CA ASN A 154 6.41 15.70 3.80
C ASN A 154 5.45 16.90 3.67
N CYS A 155 4.24 16.66 3.20
CA CYS A 155 3.16 17.63 3.09
C CYS A 155 2.18 17.60 4.28
N VAL A 156 2.48 16.84 5.34
CA VAL A 156 1.60 16.75 6.51
C VAL A 156 1.77 18.01 7.37
N HIS A 157 0.66 18.70 7.61
CA HIS A 157 0.58 19.82 8.55
C HIS A 157 0.29 19.33 9.97
N THR A 158 -0.63 18.38 10.11
CA THR A 158 -1.07 17.86 11.40
C THR A 158 -1.57 16.44 11.26
N THR A 159 -1.29 15.61 12.25
CA THR A 159 -1.87 14.27 12.37
C THR A 159 -2.90 14.27 13.49
N VAL A 160 -4.05 13.64 13.23
CA VAL A 160 -5.07 13.36 14.23
C VAL A 160 -5.12 11.86 14.46
N LYS A 161 -4.98 11.46 15.72
CA LYS A 161 -5.05 10.06 16.14
C LYS A 161 -6.10 9.90 17.24
N GLU A 162 -7.13 9.10 16.95
CA GLU A 162 -8.27 8.91 17.87
C GLU A 162 -8.89 10.26 18.37
N GLY A 163 -8.96 11.23 17.46
CA GLY A 163 -9.47 12.57 17.75
C GLY A 163 -8.49 13.52 18.45
N VAL A 164 -7.27 13.07 18.77
CA VAL A 164 -6.23 13.90 19.41
C VAL A 164 -5.28 14.46 18.34
N LEU A 165 -4.99 15.76 18.41
CA LEU A 165 -4.10 16.48 17.51
C LEU A 165 -2.63 16.29 17.89
N TYR A 166 -1.82 15.94 16.88
CA TYR A 166 -0.36 15.84 16.98
C TYR A 166 0.27 16.76 15.92
N PRO A 167 0.80 17.93 16.30
CA PRO A 167 1.49 18.79 15.36
C PRO A 167 2.76 18.11 14.82
N VAL A 168 3.06 18.32 13.56
CA VAL A 168 4.36 17.93 13.00
C VAL A 168 5.41 18.94 13.49
N LEU A 169 6.48 18.44 14.09
CA LEU A 169 7.60 19.25 14.58
C LEU A 169 8.51 19.68 13.44
#